data_0066a9940d30e067468f47e50bb37c2b
#
_entry.id   0066a9940d30e067468f47e50bb37c2b
#
_cell.length_a   1.000
_cell.length_b   1.000
_cell.length_c   1.000
_cell.angle_alpha   90.00
_cell.angle_beta   90.00
_cell.angle_gamma   90.00
#
_symmetry.space_group_name_H-M   'P 1'
#
loop_
_entity.id
_entity.type
_entity.pdbx_description
1 polymer ?
#
loop_
_entity_poly.entity_id
_entity_poly.type
_entity_poly.pdbx_seq_one_letter_code
_entity_poly.pdbx_strand_id
1 'polypeptide(L)'
;MPMQVDGTKLSIPEYWPSWDVDKLKPVNPLRKGKTVDLKKITFSKEADWKVEEGRISSSVKGSTLSIPFTGSCVAVMGETNCHSGYARMNILDKKGEKIYSSLVDFYSKANDHATRFKTPQLAEGEYTLVIEVTGISPTWTDKTKRIYGSDDCFVTITDIVKL
;
A
#
# COMPACT_ATOMS: atom_id res chain seq x y z
N MET A 1 11.99 -9.07 12.61
CA MET A 1 11.44 -8.95 13.99
C MET A 1 12.48 -9.44 14.96
N PRO A 2 12.74 -8.74 16.06
CA PRO A 2 13.70 -9.22 17.03
C PRO A 2 13.18 -10.49 17.71
N MET A 3 14.01 -11.49 17.73
CA MET A 3 13.76 -12.74 18.45
C MET A 3 14.41 -12.64 19.82
N GLN A 4 13.72 -13.10 20.84
CA GLN A 4 14.26 -13.25 22.19
C GLN A 4 14.58 -14.71 22.44
N VAL A 5 15.75 -14.97 23.03
CA VAL A 5 16.20 -16.30 23.42
C VAL A 5 16.28 -16.33 24.94
N ASP A 6 15.54 -17.23 25.56
CA ASP A 6 15.58 -17.50 26.99
C ASP A 6 15.86 -19.00 27.20
N GLY A 7 17.12 -19.31 27.51
CA GLY A 7 17.59 -20.70 27.55
C GLY A 7 17.42 -21.38 26.19
N THR A 8 16.54 -22.38 26.13
CA THR A 8 16.22 -23.11 24.88
C THR A 8 14.94 -22.61 24.19
N LYS A 9 14.29 -21.59 24.75
CA LYS A 9 13.07 -21.02 24.17
C LYS A 9 13.39 -19.86 23.26
N LEU A 10 12.83 -19.92 22.05
CA LEU A 10 12.83 -18.85 21.09
C LEU A 10 11.43 -18.22 21.04
N SER A 11 11.33 -16.92 21.18
CA SER A 11 10.05 -16.20 21.11
C SER A 11 10.16 -14.90 20.32
N ILE A 12 9.04 -14.47 19.77
CA ILE A 12 8.83 -13.15 19.19
C ILE A 12 7.74 -12.48 20.04
N PRO A 13 8.12 -11.76 21.11
CA PRO A 13 7.14 -11.27 22.09
C PRO A 13 6.22 -10.19 21.54
N GLU A 14 6.69 -9.46 20.54
CA GLU A 14 5.98 -8.35 19.94
C GLU A 14 6.23 -8.27 18.44
N TYR A 15 5.17 -8.01 17.67
CA TYR A 15 5.28 -7.75 16.24
C TYR A 15 5.63 -6.28 15.99
N TRP A 16 6.79 -6.02 15.39
CA TRP A 16 7.19 -4.70 14.93
C TRP A 16 7.14 -4.64 13.40
N PRO A 17 6.20 -3.91 12.81
CA PRO A 17 6.09 -3.77 11.36
C PRO A 17 7.30 -3.06 10.74
N SER A 18 7.97 -2.20 11.51
CA SER A 18 9.23 -1.56 11.13
C SER A 18 10.12 -1.38 12.34
N TRP A 19 11.41 -1.54 12.19
CA TRP A 19 12.38 -1.45 13.28
C TRP A 19 13.76 -0.97 12.81
N ASP A 20 14.46 -0.30 13.70
CA ASP A 20 15.84 0.11 13.52
C ASP A 20 16.75 -1.11 13.79
N VAL A 21 17.48 -1.56 12.79
CA VAL A 21 18.32 -2.78 12.87
C VAL A 21 19.48 -2.59 13.82
N ASP A 22 20.06 -1.39 13.88
CA ASP A 22 21.23 -1.10 14.71
C ASP A 22 20.84 -0.95 16.19
N LYS A 23 19.70 -0.30 16.45
CA LYS A 23 19.23 -0.02 17.81
C LYS A 23 18.30 -1.07 18.38
N LEU A 24 17.86 -2.03 17.54
CA LEU A 24 16.89 -3.07 17.91
C LEU A 24 15.63 -2.50 18.58
N LYS A 25 15.08 -1.44 18.02
CA LYS A 25 13.88 -0.76 18.54
C LYS A 25 12.82 -0.59 17.45
N PRO A 26 11.52 -0.62 17.83
CA PRO A 26 10.47 -0.31 16.88
C PRO A 26 10.60 1.13 16.39
N VAL A 27 10.33 1.35 15.13
CA VAL A 27 10.30 2.68 14.52
C VAL A 27 9.03 2.85 13.70
N ASN A 28 8.51 4.07 13.69
CA ASN A 28 7.50 4.48 12.71
C ASN A 28 8.21 5.29 11.61
N PRO A 29 8.45 4.72 10.41
CA PRO A 29 9.13 5.42 9.33
C PRO A 29 8.32 6.61 8.80
N LEU A 30 7.02 6.67 9.10
CA LEU A 30 6.10 7.72 8.65
C LEU A 30 5.82 8.79 9.71
N ARG A 31 6.46 8.74 10.90
CA ARG A 31 6.17 9.66 12.02
C ARG A 31 6.34 11.15 11.69
N LYS A 32 7.16 11.48 10.70
CA LYS A 32 7.38 12.86 10.22
C LYS A 32 6.53 13.20 9.01
N GLY A 33 5.80 12.22 8.49
CA GLY A 33 4.97 12.40 7.33
C GLY A 33 3.72 13.22 7.62
N LYS A 34 3.21 13.84 6.57
CA LYS A 34 1.93 14.57 6.61
C LYS A 34 0.91 13.81 5.76
N THR A 35 -0.23 13.49 6.35
CA THR A 35 -1.35 12.90 5.61
C THR A 35 -1.81 13.86 4.52
N VAL A 36 -2.01 13.34 3.33
CA VAL A 36 -2.55 14.09 2.21
C VAL A 36 -4.07 14.14 2.35
N ASP A 37 -4.65 15.32 2.11
CA ASP A 37 -6.10 15.48 2.12
C ASP A 37 -6.71 14.66 0.97
N LEU A 38 -7.49 13.65 1.30
CA LEU A 38 -8.16 12.78 0.34
C LEU A 38 -9.19 13.52 -0.54
N LYS A 39 -9.61 14.72 -0.16
CA LYS A 39 -10.45 15.59 -1.01
C LYS A 39 -9.72 16.13 -2.25
N LYS A 40 -8.39 16.01 -2.30
CA LYS A 40 -7.57 16.40 -3.46
C LYS A 40 -7.37 15.27 -4.46
N ILE A 41 -7.99 14.13 -4.24
CA ILE A 41 -7.96 13.00 -5.17
C ILE A 41 -8.78 13.33 -6.41
N THR A 42 -8.24 12.94 -7.56
CA THR A 42 -8.94 12.96 -8.84
C THR A 42 -9.12 11.51 -9.31
N PHE A 43 -10.34 11.13 -9.62
CA PHE A 43 -10.67 9.81 -10.15
C PHE A 43 -10.75 9.85 -11.68
N SER A 44 -10.32 8.79 -12.37
CA SER A 44 -10.59 8.62 -13.80
C SER A 44 -12.09 8.57 -14.10
N LYS A 45 -12.84 7.92 -13.20
CA LYS A 45 -14.29 7.86 -13.18
C LYS A 45 -14.75 7.66 -11.74
N GLU A 46 -15.44 8.65 -11.19
CA GLU A 46 -15.84 8.66 -9.78
C GLU A 46 -16.78 7.49 -9.43
N ALA A 47 -17.67 7.12 -10.32
CA ALA A 47 -18.62 6.02 -10.11
C ALA A 47 -17.96 4.64 -9.95
N ASP A 48 -16.67 4.49 -10.32
CA ASP A 48 -15.93 3.25 -10.15
C ASP A 48 -15.33 3.11 -8.74
N TRP A 49 -15.41 4.18 -7.93
CA TRP A 49 -14.83 4.25 -6.60
C TRP A 49 -15.90 4.42 -5.53
N LYS A 50 -15.82 3.61 -4.50
CA LYS A 50 -16.62 3.77 -3.30
C LYS A 50 -15.81 4.60 -2.30
N VAL A 51 -16.34 5.79 -1.98
CA VAL A 51 -15.74 6.70 -1.01
C VAL A 51 -16.56 6.63 0.27
N GLU A 52 -15.94 6.21 1.36
CA GLU A 52 -16.54 6.13 2.69
C GLU A 52 -15.67 6.93 3.68
N GLU A 53 -16.17 7.16 4.88
CA GLU A 53 -15.37 7.82 5.92
C GLU A 53 -14.11 7.00 6.20
N GLY A 54 -12.94 7.62 5.99
CA GLY A 54 -11.64 7.01 6.24
C GLY A 54 -11.17 5.96 5.24
N ARG A 55 -11.89 5.71 4.12
CA ARG A 55 -11.42 4.77 3.09
C ARG A 55 -11.99 5.02 1.70
N ILE A 56 -11.22 4.62 0.71
CA ILE A 56 -11.56 4.69 -0.71
C ILE A 56 -11.25 3.33 -1.32
N SER A 57 -12.22 2.70 -1.98
CA SER A 57 -12.06 1.36 -2.53
C SER A 57 -12.61 1.22 -3.94
N SER A 58 -12.00 0.34 -4.73
CA SER A 58 -12.48 -0.08 -6.04
C SER A 58 -11.98 -1.48 -6.38
N SER A 59 -12.78 -2.24 -7.14
CA SER A 59 -12.37 -3.47 -7.80
C SER A 59 -12.49 -3.37 -9.34
N VAL A 60 -12.83 -2.19 -9.86
CA VAL A 60 -13.04 -1.98 -11.29
C VAL A 60 -11.71 -1.89 -12.02
N LYS A 61 -11.43 -2.85 -12.90
CA LYS A 61 -10.19 -2.92 -13.68
C LYS A 61 -9.94 -1.64 -14.47
N GLY A 62 -8.73 -1.11 -14.36
CA GLY A 62 -8.28 0.08 -15.07
C GLY A 62 -8.73 1.40 -14.44
N SER A 63 -9.58 1.37 -13.39
CA SER A 63 -9.92 2.58 -12.66
C SER A 63 -8.70 3.13 -11.94
N THR A 64 -8.50 4.44 -12.04
CA THR A 64 -7.38 5.13 -11.42
C THR A 64 -7.83 6.22 -10.47
N LEU A 65 -7.05 6.45 -9.44
CA LEU A 65 -7.07 7.69 -8.68
C LEU A 65 -5.71 8.36 -8.76
N SER A 66 -5.71 9.68 -8.76
CA SER A 66 -4.49 10.51 -8.85
C SER A 66 -4.47 11.52 -7.73
N ILE A 67 -3.31 11.71 -7.11
CA ILE A 67 -3.12 12.66 -6.03
C ILE A 67 -1.78 13.38 -6.18
N PRO A 68 -1.78 14.72 -6.28
CA PRO A 68 -0.56 15.49 -6.32
C PRO A 68 0.07 15.55 -4.92
N PHE A 69 1.38 15.49 -4.86
CA PHE A 69 2.14 15.71 -3.63
C PHE A 69 3.43 16.46 -3.88
N THR A 70 3.93 17.17 -2.87
CA THR A 70 5.25 17.79 -2.86
C THR A 70 6.05 17.14 -1.74
N GLY A 71 7.28 16.75 -2.02
CA GLY A 71 8.18 16.07 -1.10
C GLY A 71 9.12 15.12 -1.82
N SER A 72 9.78 14.27 -1.07
CA SER A 72 10.78 13.32 -1.58
C SER A 72 10.35 11.85 -1.42
N CYS A 73 9.17 11.61 -0.85
CA CYS A 73 8.64 10.26 -0.66
C CYS A 73 7.12 10.32 -0.42
N VAL A 74 6.42 9.31 -0.91
CA VAL A 74 5.00 9.09 -0.57
C VAL A 74 4.78 7.63 -0.17
N ALA A 75 3.94 7.41 0.83
CA ALA A 75 3.50 6.10 1.27
C ALA A 75 1.99 5.98 1.19
N VAL A 76 1.51 4.79 0.88
CA VAL A 76 0.08 4.44 0.81
C VAL A 76 -0.21 3.39 1.87
N MET A 77 -1.17 3.68 2.72
CA MET A 77 -1.74 2.73 3.67
C MET A 77 -3.06 2.20 3.13
N GLY A 78 -3.36 0.97 3.45
CA GLY A 78 -4.59 0.35 2.99
C GLY A 78 -4.98 -0.87 3.79
N GLU A 79 -6.23 -1.24 3.65
CA GLU A 79 -6.76 -2.49 4.18
C GLU A 79 -6.40 -3.65 3.26
N THR A 80 -6.09 -4.77 3.87
CA THR A 80 -5.82 -6.03 3.17
C THR A 80 -6.71 -7.13 3.72
N ASN A 81 -7.21 -7.98 2.84
CA ASN A 81 -8.05 -9.11 3.21
C ASN A 81 -8.09 -10.14 2.07
N CYS A 82 -8.92 -11.17 2.22
CA CYS A 82 -9.05 -12.23 1.22
C CYS A 82 -9.82 -11.83 -0.05
N HIS A 83 -10.37 -10.61 -0.12
CA HIS A 83 -11.05 -10.06 -1.30
C HIS A 83 -10.18 -9.03 -2.04
N SER A 84 -8.96 -8.81 -1.58
CA SER A 84 -8.08 -7.77 -2.13
C SER A 84 -7.27 -8.27 -3.32
N GLY A 85 -6.98 -7.36 -4.25
CA GLY A 85 -6.25 -7.61 -5.48
C GLY A 85 -4.94 -6.86 -5.58
N TYR A 86 -4.43 -6.75 -6.81
CA TYR A 86 -3.23 -5.97 -7.11
C TYR A 86 -3.58 -4.54 -7.52
N ALA A 87 -2.77 -3.59 -7.04
CA ALA A 87 -2.74 -2.23 -7.54
C ALA A 87 -1.41 -1.93 -8.24
N ARG A 88 -1.45 -1.09 -9.26
CA ARG A 88 -0.24 -0.51 -9.85
C ARG A 88 -0.06 0.90 -9.32
N MET A 89 1.08 1.15 -8.68
CA MET A 89 1.49 2.46 -8.18
C MET A 89 2.42 3.09 -9.19
N ASN A 90 2.04 4.24 -9.74
CA ASN A 90 2.88 5.02 -10.65
C ASN A 90 3.19 6.36 -10.03
N ILE A 91 4.42 6.83 -10.17
CA ILE A 91 4.82 8.19 -9.83
C ILE A 91 5.12 8.94 -11.12
N LEU A 92 4.44 10.05 -11.30
CA LEU A 92 4.66 10.96 -12.40
C LEU A 92 5.41 12.19 -11.90
N ASP A 93 6.33 12.69 -12.69
CA ASP A 93 6.99 13.98 -12.44
C ASP A 93 6.07 15.16 -12.78
N LYS A 94 6.58 16.39 -12.60
CA LYS A 94 5.87 17.64 -12.91
C LYS A 94 5.47 17.76 -14.39
N LYS A 95 6.14 17.04 -15.30
CA LYS A 95 5.80 17.01 -16.73
C LYS A 95 4.77 15.95 -17.07
N GLY A 96 4.39 15.13 -16.11
CA GLY A 96 3.51 13.98 -16.31
C GLY A 96 4.23 12.73 -16.82
N GLU A 97 5.57 12.74 -16.84
CA GLU A 97 6.37 11.58 -17.23
C GLU A 97 6.43 10.55 -16.07
N LYS A 98 6.23 9.29 -16.39
CA LYS A 98 6.29 8.23 -15.41
C LYS A 98 7.74 7.91 -15.04
N ILE A 99 8.14 8.25 -13.83
CA ILE A 99 9.49 8.05 -13.30
C ILE A 99 9.63 6.80 -12.42
N TYR A 100 8.51 6.25 -11.93
CA TYR A 100 8.51 5.03 -11.12
C TYR A 100 7.21 4.26 -11.29
N SER A 101 7.28 2.94 -11.25
CA SER A 101 6.11 2.06 -11.27
C SER A 101 6.37 0.81 -10.44
N SER A 102 5.39 0.38 -9.67
CA SER A 102 5.42 -0.87 -8.90
C SER A 102 4.07 -1.55 -8.89
N LEU A 103 4.08 -2.88 -8.92
CA LEU A 103 2.90 -3.69 -8.65
C LEU A 103 2.86 -3.99 -7.15
N VAL A 104 1.72 -3.75 -6.51
CA VAL A 104 1.54 -3.90 -5.07
C VAL A 104 0.40 -4.86 -4.80
N ASP A 105 0.68 -5.85 -3.97
CA ASP A 105 -0.29 -6.83 -3.51
C ASP A 105 -1.03 -6.33 -2.27
N PHE A 106 -2.36 -6.29 -2.32
CA PHE A 106 -3.22 -5.95 -1.18
C PHE A 106 -3.84 -7.19 -0.52
N TYR A 107 -3.55 -8.40 -1.02
CA TYR A 107 -4.07 -9.61 -0.44
C TYR A 107 -3.48 -9.92 0.95
N SER A 108 -4.34 -10.42 1.83
CA SER A 108 -3.96 -11.07 3.07
C SER A 108 -5.04 -12.11 3.44
N LYS A 109 -4.65 -13.19 4.10
CA LYS A 109 -5.63 -14.15 4.66
C LYS A 109 -6.45 -13.57 5.81
N ALA A 110 -5.88 -12.62 6.53
CA ALA A 110 -6.53 -11.93 7.65
C ALA A 110 -6.78 -10.47 7.27
N ASN A 111 -7.81 -9.89 7.88
CA ASN A 111 -7.99 -8.44 7.79
C ASN A 111 -6.84 -7.75 8.50
N ASP A 112 -6.19 -6.85 7.80
CA ASP A 112 -5.07 -6.06 8.32
C ASP A 112 -5.11 -4.65 7.75
N HIS A 113 -4.43 -3.74 8.41
CA HIS A 113 -4.24 -2.36 7.99
C HIS A 113 -2.76 -2.03 8.06
N ALA A 114 -2.13 -1.79 6.91
CA ALA A 114 -0.69 -1.63 6.83
C ALA A 114 -0.25 -0.65 5.74
N THR A 115 1.00 -0.20 5.82
CA THR A 115 1.67 0.47 4.71
C THR A 115 1.88 -0.54 3.59
N ARG A 116 1.19 -0.34 2.47
CA ARG A 116 1.25 -1.24 1.30
C ARG A 116 2.31 -0.81 0.30
N PHE A 117 2.53 0.49 0.22
CA PHE A 117 3.49 1.06 -0.72
C PHE A 117 4.24 2.22 -0.06
N LYS A 118 5.51 2.33 -0.39
CA LYS A 118 6.33 3.48 -0.11
C LYS A 118 7.30 3.65 -1.26
N THR A 119 7.42 4.87 -1.81
CA THR A 119 8.40 5.14 -2.87
C THR A 119 9.83 4.96 -2.34
N PRO A 120 10.80 4.66 -3.23
CA PRO A 120 12.19 5.00 -2.97
C PRO A 120 12.32 6.49 -2.62
N GLN A 121 13.48 6.87 -2.08
CA GLN A 121 13.81 8.29 -1.88
C GLN A 121 13.91 8.97 -3.24
N LEU A 122 13.03 9.93 -3.49
CA LEU A 122 13.06 10.80 -4.67
C LEU A 122 13.83 12.08 -4.36
N ALA A 123 14.18 12.86 -5.36
CA ALA A 123 14.57 14.25 -5.17
C ALA A 123 13.39 15.05 -4.59
N GLU A 124 13.67 16.12 -3.85
CA GLU A 124 12.60 17.03 -3.40
C GLU A 124 11.94 17.68 -4.61
N GLY A 125 10.62 17.55 -4.73
CA GLY A 125 9.92 18.02 -5.93
C GLY A 125 8.40 17.85 -5.88
N GLU A 126 7.78 18.24 -7.01
CA GLU A 126 6.33 18.08 -7.25
C GLU A 126 6.09 16.83 -8.09
N TYR A 127 5.19 15.98 -7.62
CA TYR A 127 4.87 14.68 -8.21
C TYR A 127 3.38 14.40 -8.18
N THR A 128 2.96 13.41 -8.96
CA THR A 128 1.63 12.82 -8.88
C THR A 128 1.74 11.34 -8.64
N LEU A 129 1.13 10.86 -7.56
CA LEU A 129 0.89 9.43 -7.36
C LEU A 129 -0.38 9.05 -8.12
N VAL A 130 -0.28 8.04 -8.97
CA VAL A 130 -1.42 7.42 -9.66
C VAL A 130 -1.54 5.98 -9.20
N ILE A 131 -2.69 5.61 -8.65
CA ILE A 131 -3.02 4.25 -8.22
C ILE A 131 -4.04 3.68 -9.20
N GLU A 132 -3.68 2.56 -9.82
CA GLU A 132 -4.52 1.85 -10.79
C GLU A 132 -4.95 0.50 -10.23
N VAL A 133 -6.23 0.21 -10.27
CA VAL A 133 -6.79 -1.12 -9.97
C VAL A 133 -6.51 -2.04 -11.16
N THR A 134 -5.73 -3.11 -10.96
CA THR A 134 -5.37 -4.00 -12.07
C THR A 134 -6.50 -4.93 -12.50
N GLY A 135 -7.49 -5.16 -11.62
CA GLY A 135 -8.53 -6.16 -11.81
C GLY A 135 -8.00 -7.59 -11.78
N ILE A 136 -6.86 -7.81 -11.13
CA ILE A 136 -6.22 -9.12 -11.01
C ILE A 136 -6.23 -9.53 -9.54
N SER A 137 -6.75 -10.73 -9.28
CA SER A 137 -6.73 -11.37 -7.97
C SER A 137 -5.47 -12.21 -7.81
N PRO A 138 -4.70 -12.07 -6.73
CA PRO A 138 -3.58 -12.97 -6.44
C PRO A 138 -4.10 -14.37 -6.16
N THR A 139 -3.68 -15.33 -6.98
CA THR A 139 -4.05 -16.73 -6.83
C THR A 139 -2.83 -17.63 -7.03
N TRP A 140 -2.81 -18.76 -6.35
CA TRP A 140 -1.77 -19.78 -6.50
C TRP A 140 -2.36 -21.19 -6.32
N THR A 141 -1.64 -22.19 -6.73
CA THR A 141 -2.01 -23.60 -6.59
C THR A 141 -1.00 -24.34 -5.73
N ASP A 142 -1.46 -25.32 -4.99
CA ASP A 142 -0.62 -26.30 -4.31
C ASP A 142 -0.30 -27.53 -5.20
N LYS A 143 0.40 -28.49 -4.62
CA LYS A 143 0.75 -29.76 -5.29
C LYS A 143 -0.47 -30.57 -5.73
N THR A 144 -1.63 -30.35 -5.11
CA THR A 144 -2.90 -31.03 -5.46
C THR A 144 -3.73 -30.28 -6.47
N LYS A 145 -3.16 -29.17 -7.03
CA LYS A 145 -3.81 -28.24 -7.98
C LYS A 145 -5.01 -27.50 -7.36
N ARG A 146 -5.13 -27.48 -6.04
CA ARG A 146 -6.12 -26.66 -5.36
C ARG A 146 -5.75 -25.20 -5.49
N ILE A 147 -6.72 -24.37 -5.88
CA ILE A 147 -6.54 -22.91 -6.03
C ILE A 147 -6.78 -22.24 -4.68
N TYR A 148 -5.88 -21.36 -4.32
CA TYR A 148 -5.94 -20.48 -3.16
C TYR A 148 -5.77 -19.05 -3.63
N GLY A 149 -6.07 -18.08 -2.76
CA GLY A 149 -5.82 -16.67 -3.01
C GLY A 149 -7.04 -15.82 -2.75
N SER A 150 -7.08 -14.69 -3.42
CA SER A 150 -8.20 -13.77 -3.32
C SER A 150 -9.37 -14.24 -4.20
N ASP A 151 -10.59 -14.00 -3.71
CA ASP A 151 -11.83 -14.25 -4.47
C ASP A 151 -12.36 -13.00 -5.18
N ASP A 152 -11.70 -11.83 -4.99
CA ASP A 152 -12.00 -10.57 -5.66
C ASP A 152 -10.69 -9.79 -5.92
N CYS A 153 -10.77 -8.55 -6.38
CA CYS A 153 -9.64 -7.70 -6.73
C CYS A 153 -9.71 -6.28 -6.14
N PHE A 154 -10.32 -6.15 -4.96
CA PHE A 154 -10.44 -4.85 -4.30
C PHE A 154 -9.07 -4.24 -3.96
N VAL A 155 -8.97 -2.94 -4.19
CA VAL A 155 -7.90 -2.08 -3.71
C VAL A 155 -8.54 -1.06 -2.76
N THR A 156 -8.18 -1.13 -1.48
CA THR A 156 -8.74 -0.27 -0.43
C THR A 156 -7.64 0.58 0.18
N ILE A 157 -7.76 1.89 0.07
CA ILE A 157 -6.80 2.89 0.53
C ILE A 157 -7.43 3.64 1.71
N THR A 158 -6.66 3.80 2.78
CA THR A 158 -7.09 4.50 3.99
C THR A 158 -6.34 5.81 4.19
N ASP A 159 -5.03 5.82 3.90
CA ASP A 159 -4.21 7.01 4.06
C ASP A 159 -3.15 7.09 2.98
N ILE A 160 -2.78 8.32 2.65
CA ILE A 160 -1.62 8.64 1.82
C ILE A 160 -0.77 9.64 2.61
N VAL A 161 0.47 9.27 2.88
CA VAL A 161 1.39 10.05 3.71
C VAL A 161 2.58 10.48 2.87
N LYS A 162 2.84 11.78 2.82
CA LYS A 162 4.04 12.36 2.17
C LYS A 162 5.12 12.69 3.18
N LEU A 163 6.37 12.53 2.77
CA LEU A 163 7.58 12.89 3.52
C LEU A 163 8.45 13.82 2.67
#